data_bc85989ab1405dc2bbed5f93576baac1
#
_entry.id   bc85989ab1405dc2bbed5f93576baac1
#
_cell.length_a   1.000
_cell.length_b   1.000
_cell.length_c   1.000
_cell.angle_alpha   90.00
_cell.angle_beta   90.00
_cell.angle_gamma   90.00
#
_symmetry.space_group_name_H-M   'P 1'
#
loop_
_entity.id
_entity.type
_entity.pdbx_description
1 polymer ?
#
loop_
_entity_poly.entity_id
_entity_poly.type
_entity_poly.pdbx_seq_one_letter_code
_entity_poly.pdbx_strand_id
1 'polypeptide(L)'
;MPGKPPLSDRPELTQKSLPGLIIMDSLIVAVAQYLLFAILVAAASIWLLLPRPDKMGLAVQAIVSAVIAVVLIKSAAAIHADPRPFVADPSIKPLFAHPGDNGFPSDHTTLAATVALLVMGYRKLLGAVLLAASFLVGAARIAAHVHHVQDIVAGVLIAALAVGIATATWRWARPRLPRRVTEPASA
;
A
#
# COMPACT_ATOMS: atom_id res chain seq x y z
N MET A 1 -46.74 -25.53 -33.35
CA MET A 1 -45.84 -24.62 -32.60
C MET A 1 -44.51 -25.34 -32.39
N PRO A 2 -43.39 -24.89 -32.93
CA PRO A 2 -42.09 -25.55 -32.72
C PRO A 2 -41.68 -25.38 -31.26
N GLY A 3 -41.37 -26.51 -30.59
CA GLY A 3 -41.00 -26.56 -29.19
C GLY A 3 -39.65 -25.83 -28.93
N LYS A 4 -39.58 -25.17 -27.80
CA LYS A 4 -38.37 -24.51 -27.33
C LYS A 4 -37.24 -25.54 -27.16
N PRO A 5 -36.04 -25.33 -27.69
CA PRO A 5 -34.97 -26.31 -27.56
C PRO A 5 -34.63 -26.55 -26.07
N PRO A 6 -34.18 -27.78 -25.69
CA PRO A 6 -33.86 -28.12 -24.33
C PRO A 6 -32.68 -27.25 -23.86
N LEU A 7 -32.65 -26.99 -22.52
CA LEU A 7 -31.63 -26.10 -21.88
C LEU A 7 -30.19 -26.57 -22.11
N SER A 8 -29.98 -27.85 -22.40
CA SER A 8 -28.68 -28.46 -22.74
C SER A 8 -28.03 -27.95 -24.04
N ASP A 9 -28.85 -27.44 -24.96
CA ASP A 9 -28.39 -27.03 -26.31
C ASP A 9 -28.18 -25.53 -26.43
N ARG A 10 -28.22 -24.79 -25.33
CA ARG A 10 -27.76 -23.40 -25.33
C ARG A 10 -26.24 -23.42 -25.48
N PRO A 11 -25.68 -22.79 -26.55
CA PRO A 11 -24.24 -22.60 -26.59
C PRO A 11 -23.86 -21.92 -25.27
N GLU A 12 -23.05 -22.61 -24.47
CA GLU A 12 -22.33 -21.92 -23.40
C GLU A 12 -21.69 -20.71 -24.09
N LEU A 13 -22.19 -19.52 -23.74
CA LEU A 13 -21.52 -18.30 -24.07
C LEU A 13 -20.19 -18.39 -23.31
N THR A 14 -19.26 -19.13 -23.92
CA THR A 14 -17.85 -19.09 -23.51
C THR A 14 -17.55 -17.61 -23.54
N GLN A 15 -17.45 -17.03 -22.37
CA GLN A 15 -17.15 -15.63 -22.17
C GLN A 15 -15.71 -15.46 -22.70
N LYS A 16 -15.63 -15.29 -24.03
CA LYS A 16 -14.39 -14.95 -24.74
C LYS A 16 -14.07 -13.56 -24.23
N SER A 17 -13.35 -13.52 -23.11
CA SER A 17 -12.91 -12.26 -22.49
C SER A 17 -12.23 -11.49 -23.61
N LEU A 18 -12.77 -10.30 -23.91
CA LEU A 18 -12.23 -9.42 -24.93
C LEU A 18 -10.75 -9.21 -24.62
N PRO A 19 -9.82 -9.26 -25.59
CA PRO A 19 -8.39 -9.12 -25.34
C PRO A 19 -8.04 -7.89 -24.48
N GLY A 20 -8.81 -6.79 -24.62
CA GLY A 20 -8.65 -5.59 -23.83
C GLY A 20 -8.96 -5.78 -22.32
N LEU A 21 -9.94 -6.64 -21.97
CA LEU A 21 -10.25 -6.94 -20.57
C LEU A 21 -9.12 -7.76 -19.93
N ILE A 22 -8.56 -8.74 -20.65
CA ILE A 22 -7.43 -9.54 -20.15
C ILE A 22 -6.21 -8.66 -19.87
N ILE A 23 -5.93 -7.70 -20.76
CA ILE A 23 -4.80 -6.75 -20.56
C ILE A 23 -5.06 -5.87 -19.35
N MET A 24 -6.28 -5.36 -19.19
CA MET A 24 -6.63 -4.50 -18.05
C MET A 24 -6.51 -5.26 -16.72
N ASP A 25 -7.06 -6.46 -16.63
CA ASP A 25 -6.95 -7.29 -15.43
C ASP A 25 -5.48 -7.60 -15.09
N SER A 26 -4.66 -7.91 -16.11
CA SER A 26 -3.23 -8.15 -15.92
C SER A 26 -2.48 -6.92 -15.41
N LEU A 27 -2.82 -5.72 -15.88
CA LEU A 27 -2.26 -4.46 -15.38
C LEU A 27 -2.69 -4.18 -13.94
N ILE A 28 -3.97 -4.38 -13.61
CA ILE A 28 -4.49 -4.22 -12.25
C ILE A 28 -3.74 -5.16 -11.29
N VAL A 29 -3.60 -6.44 -11.67
CA VAL A 29 -2.87 -7.43 -10.88
C VAL A 29 -1.41 -7.03 -10.70
N ALA A 30 -0.74 -6.59 -11.77
CA ALA A 30 0.65 -6.16 -11.71
C ALA A 30 0.84 -4.97 -10.75
N VAL A 31 -0.02 -3.95 -10.84
CA VAL A 31 0.01 -2.79 -9.94
C VAL A 31 -0.31 -3.20 -8.50
N ALA A 32 -1.36 -4.01 -8.30
CA ALA A 32 -1.80 -4.43 -6.97
C ALA A 32 -0.75 -5.26 -6.22
N GLN A 33 0.05 -6.05 -6.93
CA GLN A 33 1.03 -6.97 -6.35
C GLN A 33 2.46 -6.43 -6.34
N TYR A 34 2.88 -5.72 -7.39
CA TYR A 34 4.30 -5.42 -7.60
C TYR A 34 4.67 -3.94 -7.42
N LEU A 35 3.73 -2.99 -7.57
CA LEU A 35 4.07 -1.56 -7.46
C LEU A 35 4.59 -1.18 -6.06
N LEU A 36 4.11 -1.84 -5.00
CA LEU A 36 4.66 -1.66 -3.65
C LEU A 36 6.17 -1.94 -3.62
N PHE A 37 6.63 -3.04 -4.23
CA PHE A 37 8.05 -3.36 -4.26
C PHE A 37 8.86 -2.33 -5.04
N ALA A 38 8.31 -1.82 -6.14
CA ALA A 38 8.96 -0.73 -6.89
C ALA A 38 9.09 0.55 -6.04
N ILE A 39 8.06 0.90 -5.24
CA ILE A 39 8.10 2.01 -4.28
C ILE A 39 9.21 1.78 -3.24
N LEU A 40 9.32 0.59 -2.68
CA LEU A 40 10.36 0.26 -1.69
C LEU A 40 11.77 0.36 -2.28
N VAL A 41 11.98 -0.18 -3.49
CA VAL A 41 13.26 -0.08 -4.21
C VAL A 41 13.62 1.38 -4.51
N ALA A 42 12.66 2.16 -5.00
CA ALA A 42 12.88 3.59 -5.26
C ALA A 42 13.24 4.35 -3.97
N ALA A 43 12.53 4.09 -2.87
CA ALA A 43 12.82 4.73 -1.58
C ALA A 43 14.19 4.33 -1.03
N ALA A 44 14.57 3.06 -1.15
CA ALA A 44 15.90 2.58 -0.78
C ALA A 44 17.00 3.26 -1.62
N SER A 45 16.79 3.39 -2.93
CA SER A 45 17.70 4.09 -3.84
C SER A 45 17.85 5.57 -3.45
N ILE A 46 16.73 6.24 -3.16
CA ILE A 46 16.74 7.63 -2.68
C ILE A 46 17.51 7.72 -1.35
N TRP A 47 17.27 6.82 -0.41
CA TRP A 47 17.99 6.78 0.87
C TRP A 47 19.49 6.62 0.68
N LEU A 48 19.94 5.76 -0.24
CA LEU A 48 21.36 5.58 -0.56
C LEU A 48 22.02 6.86 -1.09
N LEU A 49 21.27 7.73 -1.74
CA LEU A 49 21.74 9.00 -2.31
C LEU A 49 21.65 10.19 -1.34
N LEU A 50 21.03 10.03 -0.16
CA LEU A 50 20.95 11.11 0.83
C LEU A 50 22.30 11.35 1.50
N PRO A 51 22.55 12.60 2.01
CA PRO A 51 23.66 12.87 2.92
C PRO A 51 23.55 12.04 4.22
N ARG A 52 24.70 11.70 4.82
CA ARG A 52 24.75 10.87 6.04
C ARG A 52 23.78 11.30 7.16
N PRO A 53 23.67 12.60 7.52
CA PRO A 53 22.74 13.04 8.57
C PRO A 53 21.27 12.73 8.22
N ASP A 54 20.90 12.92 6.94
CA ASP A 54 19.55 12.67 6.46
C ASP A 54 19.27 11.17 6.37
N LYS A 55 20.27 10.34 6.00
CA LYS A 55 20.16 8.88 6.03
C LYS A 55 19.78 8.37 7.41
N MET A 56 20.50 8.84 8.43
CA MET A 56 20.24 8.45 9.83
C MET A 56 18.84 8.90 10.25
N GLY A 57 18.48 10.16 9.94
CA GLY A 57 17.18 10.70 10.27
C GLY A 57 16.04 9.91 9.63
N LEU A 58 16.17 9.61 8.32
CA LEU A 58 15.16 8.83 7.60
C LEU A 58 15.07 7.40 8.13
N ALA A 59 16.20 6.74 8.40
CA ALA A 59 16.22 5.37 8.93
C ALA A 59 15.55 5.28 10.31
N VAL A 60 15.86 6.19 11.23
CA VAL A 60 15.24 6.22 12.56
C VAL A 60 13.73 6.46 12.44
N GLN A 61 13.31 7.45 11.64
CA GLN A 61 11.89 7.74 11.42
C GLN A 61 11.18 6.56 10.74
N ALA A 62 11.84 5.84 9.82
CA ALA A 62 11.27 4.66 9.19
C ALA A 62 11.01 3.53 10.20
N ILE A 63 11.98 3.25 11.08
CA ILE A 63 11.81 2.23 12.14
C ILE A 63 10.67 2.63 13.09
N VAL A 64 10.67 3.87 13.57
CA VAL A 64 9.64 4.35 14.50
C VAL A 64 8.26 4.34 13.84
N SER A 65 8.15 4.80 12.58
CA SER A 65 6.89 4.77 11.84
C SER A 65 6.40 3.34 11.61
N ALA A 66 7.30 2.40 11.29
CA ALA A 66 6.93 1.00 11.08
C ALA A 66 6.36 0.38 12.35
N VAL A 67 6.99 0.60 13.51
CA VAL A 67 6.49 0.10 14.80
C VAL A 67 5.11 0.69 15.10
N ILE A 68 4.94 2.01 14.97
CA ILE A 68 3.67 2.68 15.22
C ILE A 68 2.59 2.18 14.23
N ALA A 69 2.92 2.08 12.94
CA ALA A 69 1.98 1.60 11.93
C ALA A 69 1.51 0.17 12.23
N VAL A 70 2.42 -0.74 12.60
CA VAL A 70 2.04 -2.12 12.97
C VAL A 70 1.12 -2.14 14.18
N VAL A 71 1.41 -1.35 15.22
CA VAL A 71 0.53 -1.25 16.40
C VAL A 71 -0.84 -0.73 16.02
N LEU A 72 -0.90 0.34 15.20
CA LEU A 72 -2.17 0.93 14.76
C LEU A 72 -2.97 -0.02 13.86
N ILE A 73 -2.33 -0.73 12.92
CA ILE A 73 -2.96 -1.74 12.07
C ILE A 73 -3.59 -2.83 12.94
N LYS A 74 -2.82 -3.41 13.86
CA LYS A 74 -3.33 -4.49 14.73
C LYS A 74 -4.46 -4.01 15.64
N SER A 75 -4.37 -2.81 16.18
CA SER A 75 -5.43 -2.21 17.00
C SER A 75 -6.69 -1.95 16.18
N ALA A 76 -6.55 -1.39 14.99
CA ALA A 76 -7.68 -1.11 14.10
C ALA A 76 -8.36 -2.41 13.64
N ALA A 77 -7.59 -3.42 13.26
CA ALA A 77 -8.11 -4.74 12.87
C ALA A 77 -8.82 -5.47 14.03
N ALA A 78 -8.40 -5.24 15.28
CA ALA A 78 -9.05 -5.82 16.45
C ALA A 78 -10.39 -5.13 16.80
N ILE A 79 -10.54 -3.86 16.44
CA ILE A 79 -11.75 -3.06 16.72
C ILE A 79 -12.77 -3.21 15.58
N HIS A 80 -12.30 -3.32 14.35
CA HIS A 80 -13.14 -3.36 13.15
C HIS A 80 -12.75 -4.52 12.24
N ALA A 81 -13.71 -5.44 12.03
CA ALA A 81 -13.58 -6.52 11.07
C ALA A 81 -14.32 -6.14 9.78
N ASP A 82 -13.60 -6.13 8.65
CA ASP A 82 -14.18 -5.92 7.33
C ASP A 82 -13.88 -7.13 6.44
N PRO A 83 -14.86 -8.04 6.25
CA PRO A 83 -14.69 -9.16 5.33
C PRO A 83 -14.36 -8.63 3.92
N ARG A 84 -13.37 -9.22 3.27
CA ARG A 84 -12.99 -8.82 1.91
C ARG A 84 -14.17 -8.94 0.93
N PRO A 85 -14.20 -8.15 -0.17
CA PRO A 85 -15.32 -8.17 -1.14
C PRO A 85 -15.74 -9.57 -1.59
N PHE A 86 -14.76 -10.44 -1.92
CA PHE A 86 -15.01 -11.81 -2.37
C PHE A 86 -15.42 -12.79 -1.24
N VAL A 87 -15.23 -12.40 0.03
CA VAL A 87 -15.71 -13.14 1.20
C VAL A 87 -17.13 -12.71 1.57
N ALA A 88 -17.40 -11.40 1.47
CA ALA A 88 -18.72 -10.82 1.75
C ALA A 88 -19.74 -11.21 0.68
N ASP A 89 -19.33 -11.28 -0.58
CA ASP A 89 -20.14 -11.71 -1.70
C ASP A 89 -19.40 -12.76 -2.55
N PRO A 90 -19.74 -14.06 -2.44
CA PRO A 90 -19.11 -15.13 -3.21
C PRO A 90 -19.29 -15.05 -4.74
N SER A 91 -20.20 -14.19 -5.24
CA SER A 91 -20.31 -13.93 -6.67
C SER A 91 -19.16 -13.07 -7.23
N ILE A 92 -18.51 -12.31 -6.37
CA ILE A 92 -17.34 -11.49 -6.69
C ILE A 92 -16.08 -12.38 -6.69
N LYS A 93 -15.38 -12.44 -7.82
CA LYS A 93 -14.11 -13.18 -7.91
C LYS A 93 -12.94 -12.21 -7.82
N PRO A 94 -11.98 -12.44 -6.92
CA PRO A 94 -10.76 -11.64 -6.88
C PRO A 94 -9.91 -11.94 -8.13
N LEU A 95 -9.20 -10.93 -8.66
CA LEU A 95 -8.36 -11.09 -9.85
C LEU A 95 -7.10 -11.95 -9.60
N PHE A 96 -6.75 -12.20 -8.34
CA PHE A 96 -5.66 -13.10 -7.93
C PHE A 96 -5.97 -13.76 -6.59
N ALA A 97 -5.33 -14.89 -6.31
CA ALA A 97 -5.52 -15.61 -5.07
C ALA A 97 -5.12 -14.77 -3.86
N HIS A 98 -6.02 -14.64 -2.88
CA HIS A 98 -5.80 -13.89 -1.66
C HIS A 98 -6.46 -14.59 -0.47
N PRO A 99 -5.85 -14.60 0.73
CA PRO A 99 -6.49 -15.12 1.94
C PRO A 99 -7.81 -14.40 2.24
N GLY A 100 -8.78 -15.14 2.79
CA GLY A 100 -10.09 -14.59 3.20
C GLY A 100 -10.11 -14.02 4.62
N ASP A 101 -8.97 -13.48 5.07
CA ASP A 101 -8.81 -12.83 6.38
C ASP A 101 -9.44 -11.42 6.43
N ASN A 102 -9.34 -10.76 7.58
CA ASN A 102 -9.78 -9.37 7.72
C ASN A 102 -9.09 -8.46 6.71
N GLY A 103 -9.87 -7.73 5.90
CA GLY A 103 -9.38 -6.77 4.90
C GLY A 103 -8.90 -5.44 5.51
N PHE A 104 -9.37 -5.12 6.71
CA PHE A 104 -9.15 -3.80 7.32
C PHE A 104 -8.02 -3.76 8.33
N PRO A 105 -7.18 -2.73 8.26
CA PRO A 105 -6.91 -1.83 7.12
C PRO A 105 -5.98 -2.46 6.08
N SER A 106 -5.79 -1.83 4.92
CA SER A 106 -4.89 -2.34 3.88
C SER A 106 -3.42 -2.17 4.23
N ASP A 107 -2.72 -3.27 4.51
CA ASP A 107 -1.28 -3.28 4.83
C ASP A 107 -0.42 -2.72 3.68
N HIS A 108 -0.74 -3.11 2.43
CA HIS A 108 -0.01 -2.63 1.25
C HIS A 108 -0.09 -1.12 1.09
N THR A 109 -1.29 -0.57 1.24
CA THR A 109 -1.50 0.89 1.13
C THR A 109 -0.83 1.61 2.29
N THR A 110 -0.95 1.07 3.51
CA THR A 110 -0.30 1.66 4.70
C THR A 110 1.20 1.72 4.53
N LEU A 111 1.83 0.62 4.11
CA LEU A 111 3.28 0.59 3.92
C LEU A 111 3.72 1.52 2.78
N ALA A 112 3.05 1.48 1.63
CA ALA A 112 3.37 2.33 0.49
C ALA A 112 3.27 3.83 0.85
N ALA A 113 2.17 4.23 1.52
CA ALA A 113 1.96 5.60 1.94
C ALA A 113 2.97 6.03 3.03
N THR A 114 3.29 5.15 3.99
CA THR A 114 4.30 5.43 5.02
C THR A 114 5.65 5.76 4.38
N VAL A 115 6.11 4.93 3.46
CA VAL A 115 7.39 5.13 2.76
C VAL A 115 7.38 6.41 1.93
N ALA A 116 6.30 6.67 1.20
CA ALA A 116 6.15 7.88 0.39
C ALA A 116 6.20 9.16 1.24
N LEU A 117 5.47 9.19 2.37
CA LEU A 117 5.43 10.32 3.29
C LEU A 117 6.79 10.57 3.95
N LEU A 118 7.51 9.51 4.33
CA LEU A 118 8.87 9.61 4.85
C LEU A 118 9.82 10.23 3.84
N VAL A 119 9.82 9.72 2.59
CA VAL A 119 10.64 10.29 1.51
C VAL A 119 10.28 11.74 1.25
N MET A 120 8.99 12.09 1.30
CA MET A 120 8.52 13.46 1.07
C MET A 120 9.08 14.46 2.09
N GLY A 121 9.36 14.02 3.32
CA GLY A 121 10.03 14.84 4.34
C GLY A 121 11.46 15.27 3.96
N TYR A 122 12.13 14.54 3.06
CA TYR A 122 13.50 14.78 2.61
C TYR A 122 13.59 15.21 1.13
N ARG A 123 12.73 14.70 0.27
CA ARG A 123 12.67 14.95 -1.17
C ARG A 123 11.22 15.13 -1.62
N LYS A 124 10.72 16.37 -1.53
CA LYS A 124 9.29 16.70 -1.71
C LYS A 124 8.70 16.13 -3.00
N LEU A 125 9.34 16.39 -4.15
CA LEU A 125 8.81 15.94 -5.44
C LEU A 125 8.81 14.42 -5.56
N LEU A 126 9.93 13.76 -5.19
CA LEU A 126 10.01 12.30 -5.25
C LEU A 126 9.02 11.64 -4.30
N GLY A 127 8.87 12.18 -3.07
CA GLY A 127 7.88 11.70 -2.13
C GLY A 127 6.44 11.88 -2.64
N ALA A 128 6.15 13.00 -3.31
CA ALA A 128 4.83 13.23 -3.93
C ALA A 128 4.54 12.22 -5.05
N VAL A 129 5.53 11.89 -5.88
CA VAL A 129 5.41 10.85 -6.92
C VAL A 129 5.16 9.48 -6.28
N LEU A 130 5.91 9.12 -5.23
CA LEU A 130 5.70 7.86 -4.51
C LEU A 130 4.34 7.82 -3.81
N LEU A 131 3.84 8.96 -3.31
CA LEU A 131 2.52 9.06 -2.71
C LEU A 131 1.41 8.84 -3.75
N ALA A 132 1.54 9.44 -4.93
CA ALA A 132 0.63 9.15 -6.05
C ALA A 132 0.66 7.66 -6.42
N ALA A 133 1.85 7.04 -6.46
CA ALA A 133 2.00 5.61 -6.69
C ALA A 133 1.34 4.77 -5.57
N SER A 134 1.38 5.21 -4.30
CA SER A 134 0.70 4.51 -3.20
C SER A 134 -0.83 4.54 -3.34
N PHE A 135 -1.41 5.63 -3.86
CA PHE A 135 -2.83 5.68 -4.20
C PHE A 135 -3.17 4.73 -5.36
N LEU A 136 -2.28 4.58 -6.34
CA LEU A 136 -2.47 3.60 -7.41
C LEU A 136 -2.44 2.16 -6.87
N VAL A 137 -1.58 1.86 -5.89
CA VAL A 137 -1.61 0.55 -5.19
C VAL A 137 -3.00 0.35 -4.57
N GLY A 138 -3.50 1.31 -3.79
CA GLY A 138 -4.81 1.22 -3.16
C GLY A 138 -5.94 1.04 -4.17
N ALA A 139 -5.97 1.85 -5.24
CA ALA A 139 -6.96 1.75 -6.31
C ALA A 139 -6.94 0.38 -7.01
N ALA A 140 -5.73 -0.14 -7.30
CA ALA A 140 -5.59 -1.45 -7.91
C ALA A 140 -6.06 -2.59 -6.99
N ARG A 141 -5.89 -2.47 -5.67
CA ARG A 141 -6.39 -3.45 -4.71
C ARG A 141 -7.92 -3.44 -4.61
N ILE A 142 -8.56 -2.27 -4.75
CA ILE A 142 -10.02 -2.18 -4.88
C ILE A 142 -10.47 -2.81 -6.19
N ALA A 143 -9.86 -2.44 -7.31
CA ALA A 143 -10.18 -2.97 -8.64
C ALA A 143 -9.95 -4.48 -8.75
N ALA A 144 -9.00 -5.04 -8.00
CA ALA A 144 -8.76 -6.48 -7.89
C ALA A 144 -9.74 -7.20 -6.96
N HIS A 145 -10.69 -6.51 -6.37
CA HIS A 145 -11.71 -7.02 -5.43
C HIS A 145 -11.15 -7.66 -4.15
N VAL A 146 -10.00 -7.19 -3.67
CA VAL A 146 -9.38 -7.69 -2.44
C VAL A 146 -9.48 -6.74 -1.26
N HIS A 147 -9.89 -5.47 -1.48
CA HIS A 147 -10.12 -4.46 -0.45
C HIS A 147 -11.31 -3.57 -0.77
N HIS A 148 -11.93 -3.01 0.28
CA HIS A 148 -12.89 -1.91 0.17
C HIS A 148 -12.17 -0.55 0.22
N VAL A 149 -12.90 0.51 -0.18
CA VAL A 149 -12.38 1.89 -0.14
C VAL A 149 -11.96 2.30 1.28
N GLN A 150 -12.73 1.90 2.28
CA GLN A 150 -12.46 2.21 3.70
C GLN A 150 -11.11 1.64 4.18
N ASP A 151 -10.69 0.46 3.69
CA ASP A 151 -9.41 -0.15 4.05
C ASP A 151 -8.24 0.70 3.57
N ILE A 152 -8.38 1.26 2.36
CA ILE A 152 -7.37 2.13 1.75
C ILE A 152 -7.29 3.46 2.48
N VAL A 153 -8.44 4.08 2.76
CA VAL A 153 -8.50 5.35 3.51
C VAL A 153 -7.90 5.19 4.90
N ALA A 154 -8.28 4.13 5.62
CA ALA A 154 -7.72 3.82 6.94
C ALA A 154 -6.20 3.61 6.86
N GLY A 155 -5.72 2.88 5.85
CA GLY A 155 -4.29 2.65 5.64
C GLY A 155 -3.51 3.95 5.44
N VAL A 156 -4.02 4.89 4.63
CA VAL A 156 -3.40 6.21 4.43
C VAL A 156 -3.40 7.04 5.71
N LEU A 157 -4.49 7.04 6.48
CA LEU A 157 -4.59 7.77 7.73
C LEU A 157 -3.61 7.22 8.79
N ILE A 158 -3.50 5.91 8.90
CA ILE A 158 -2.52 5.24 9.77
C ILE A 158 -1.10 5.64 9.37
N ALA A 159 -0.77 5.61 8.08
CA ALA A 159 0.53 6.02 7.57
C ALA A 159 0.84 7.48 7.94
N ALA A 160 -0.11 8.39 7.71
CA ALA A 160 0.06 9.80 8.03
C ALA A 160 0.29 10.04 9.54
N LEU A 161 -0.47 9.36 10.39
CA LEU A 161 -0.33 9.43 11.84
C LEU A 161 1.02 8.87 12.30
N ALA A 162 1.40 7.69 11.81
CA ALA A 162 2.67 7.05 12.18
C ALA A 162 3.88 7.90 11.79
N VAL A 163 3.90 8.43 10.56
CA VAL A 163 4.98 9.32 10.09
C VAL A 163 4.96 10.65 10.82
N GLY A 164 3.79 11.21 11.11
CA GLY A 164 3.65 12.44 11.86
C GLY A 164 4.27 12.31 13.25
N ILE A 165 3.94 11.26 14.00
CA ILE A 165 4.50 10.96 15.32
C ILE A 165 6.01 10.74 15.24
N ALA A 166 6.48 9.91 14.31
CA ALA A 166 7.91 9.62 14.14
C ALA A 166 8.71 10.89 13.82
N THR A 167 8.18 11.75 12.95
CA THR A 167 8.81 13.02 12.59
C THR A 167 8.85 14.00 13.76
N ALA A 168 7.76 14.11 14.51
CA ALA A 168 7.71 14.94 15.72
C ALA A 168 8.71 14.46 16.76
N THR A 169 8.75 13.16 17.02
CA THR A 169 9.71 12.53 17.94
C THR A 169 11.16 12.78 17.50
N TRP A 170 11.45 12.61 16.21
CA TRP A 170 12.79 12.88 15.67
C TRP A 170 13.21 14.34 15.84
N ARG A 171 12.32 15.29 15.52
CA ARG A 171 12.59 16.73 15.67
C ARG A 171 12.86 17.11 17.14
N TRP A 172 12.16 16.49 18.07
CA TRP A 172 12.35 16.69 19.51
C TRP A 172 13.67 16.07 20.01
N ALA A 173 14.02 14.88 19.55
CA ALA A 173 15.18 14.13 20.00
C ALA A 173 16.50 14.63 19.37
N ARG A 174 16.49 15.00 18.08
CA ARG A 174 17.69 15.37 17.32
C ARG A 174 18.62 16.39 18.01
N PRO A 175 18.15 17.50 18.60
CA PRO A 175 19.02 18.48 19.26
C PRO A 175 19.70 17.93 20.54
N ARG A 176 19.19 16.81 21.08
CA ARG A 176 19.69 16.18 22.31
C ARG A 176 20.67 15.06 22.06
N LEU A 177 20.83 14.66 20.79
CA LEU A 177 21.76 13.61 20.42
C LEU A 177 23.20 14.15 20.38
N PRO A 178 24.22 13.32 20.74
CA PRO A 178 25.62 13.71 20.60
C PRO A 178 25.94 14.10 19.16
N ARG A 179 26.73 15.16 18.96
CA ARG A 179 27.09 15.68 17.62
C ARG A 179 27.68 14.63 16.69
N ARG A 180 28.39 13.62 17.21
CA ARG A 180 28.95 12.50 16.41
C ARG A 180 27.92 11.71 15.61
N VAL A 181 26.66 11.75 16.00
CA VAL A 181 25.55 11.04 15.31
C VAL A 181 24.97 11.88 14.19
N THR A 182 25.11 13.21 14.27
CA THR A 182 24.43 14.16 13.37
C THR A 182 25.36 14.88 12.40
N GLU A 183 26.70 14.81 12.60
CA GLU A 183 27.69 15.45 11.73
C GLU A 183 28.31 14.44 10.74
N PRO A 184 28.59 14.86 9.49
CA PRO A 184 29.42 14.06 8.59
C PRO A 184 30.80 13.88 9.19
N ALA A 185 31.37 12.68 9.09
CA ALA A 185 32.77 12.48 9.42
C ALA A 185 33.58 13.46 8.55
N SER A 186 34.29 14.37 9.20
CA SER A 186 35.29 15.22 8.51
C SER A 186 36.26 14.31 7.78
N ALA A 187 36.30 14.44 6.47
CA ALA A 187 37.30 13.81 5.63
C ALA A 187 38.68 14.40 5.90
#